data_bcb75c5b269b8ee222d7e8ff9095af81
#
_entry.id   bcb75c5b269b8ee222d7e8ff9095af81
#
_cell.length_a   1.000
_cell.length_b   1.000
_cell.length_c   1.000
_cell.angle_alpha   90.00
_cell.angle_beta   90.00
_cell.angle_gamma   90.00
#
_symmetry.space_group_name_H-M   'P 1'
#
loop_
_entity.id
_entity.type
_entity.pdbx_description
1 polymer ?
#
loop_
_entity_poly.entity_id
_entity_poly.type
_entity_poly.pdbx_seq_one_letter_code
_entity_poly.pdbx_strand_id
1 'polypeptide(L)'
;MAVIDAPFTSFTPDLPRLNNPGLVKAHNCSAGLGPAPGTVTLFPLKSAALYSNTSMVSRPLGSAIGMDRDGNAKVYGACATKLYKLAPSTRVWTDISRAGGYATTATQRWRFVEFGSLQIATNFNDEPQQINMNVDLQFANLTTLVKGRYINTFKGFVLLGYTQDSLDGIVNYRIRWSGLELPGDWTFSPAT
;
A
#
# COMPACT_ATOMS: atom_id res chain seq x y z
N MET A 1 -41.59 -26.12 -4.23
CA MET A 1 -40.93 -24.98 -4.85
C MET A 1 -40.23 -25.49 -6.11
N ALA A 2 -40.68 -25.07 -7.30
CA ALA A 2 -40.08 -25.55 -8.55
C ALA A 2 -38.71 -24.83 -8.75
N VAL A 3 -37.65 -25.60 -8.86
CA VAL A 3 -36.32 -25.08 -9.23
C VAL A 3 -36.35 -24.86 -10.75
N ILE A 4 -36.26 -23.62 -11.17
CA ILE A 4 -36.13 -23.28 -12.59
C ILE A 4 -34.62 -23.24 -12.86
N ASP A 5 -34.15 -24.23 -13.61
CA ASP A 5 -32.79 -24.23 -14.14
C ASP A 5 -32.72 -23.29 -15.35
N ALA A 6 -32.12 -22.13 -15.19
CA ALA A 6 -31.86 -21.19 -16.29
C ALA A 6 -30.44 -21.42 -16.78
N PRO A 7 -30.21 -22.01 -17.97
CA PRO A 7 -28.87 -22.21 -18.50
C PRO A 7 -28.27 -20.84 -18.85
N PHE A 8 -27.09 -20.56 -18.34
CA PHE A 8 -26.30 -19.41 -18.76
C PHE A 8 -25.74 -19.67 -20.17
N THR A 9 -26.16 -18.85 -21.12
CA THR A 9 -25.63 -18.86 -22.50
C THR A 9 -24.35 -18.03 -22.62
N SER A 10 -23.83 -17.89 -23.83
CA SER A 10 -22.61 -17.12 -24.08
C SER A 10 -22.73 -15.65 -23.64
N PHE A 11 -21.61 -15.05 -23.26
CA PHE A 11 -21.51 -13.62 -22.96
C PHE A 11 -21.42 -12.83 -24.27
N THR A 12 -22.42 -12.04 -24.57
CA THR A 12 -22.58 -11.30 -25.86
C THR A 12 -23.02 -9.87 -25.57
N PRO A 13 -22.14 -9.02 -25.01
CA PRO A 13 -22.49 -7.65 -24.59
C PRO A 13 -22.83 -6.73 -25.75
N ASP A 14 -22.33 -7.03 -26.97
CA ASP A 14 -22.42 -6.18 -28.14
C ASP A 14 -23.70 -6.40 -28.97
N LEU A 15 -24.47 -7.42 -28.60
CA LEU A 15 -25.74 -7.67 -29.30
C LEU A 15 -26.89 -6.82 -28.73
N PRO A 16 -27.80 -6.34 -29.60
CA PRO A 16 -28.98 -5.59 -29.17
C PRO A 16 -29.83 -6.41 -28.15
N ARG A 17 -30.28 -5.79 -27.10
CA ARG A 17 -31.00 -6.45 -26.00
C ARG A 17 -32.24 -7.23 -26.46
N LEU A 18 -32.91 -6.75 -27.50
CA LEU A 18 -34.18 -7.33 -27.99
C LEU A 18 -34.01 -8.75 -28.53
N ASN A 19 -32.87 -9.05 -29.17
CA ASN A 19 -32.60 -10.34 -29.82
C ASN A 19 -31.37 -11.06 -29.23
N ASN A 20 -30.95 -10.70 -28.04
CA ASN A 20 -29.77 -11.29 -27.42
C ASN A 20 -30.15 -12.41 -26.48
N PRO A 21 -29.92 -13.70 -26.83
CA PRO A 21 -30.16 -14.81 -25.95
C PRO A 21 -29.06 -14.98 -24.89
N GLY A 22 -27.98 -14.18 -24.98
CA GLY A 22 -26.82 -14.27 -24.13
C GLY A 22 -26.83 -13.28 -22.94
N LEU A 23 -25.81 -13.38 -22.11
CA LEU A 23 -25.59 -12.45 -21.04
C LEU A 23 -25.00 -11.15 -21.57
N VAL A 24 -25.62 -10.02 -21.27
CA VAL A 24 -25.13 -8.67 -21.61
C VAL A 24 -24.29 -8.04 -20.50
N LYS A 25 -24.39 -8.57 -19.27
CA LYS A 25 -23.70 -8.05 -18.10
C LYS A 25 -23.33 -9.17 -17.15
N ALA A 26 -22.08 -9.21 -16.76
CA ALA A 26 -21.56 -10.17 -15.80
C ALA A 26 -20.81 -9.43 -14.68
N HIS A 27 -21.16 -9.72 -13.43
CA HIS A 27 -20.52 -9.13 -12.27
C HIS A 27 -19.94 -10.23 -11.37
N ASN A 28 -18.80 -9.95 -10.74
CA ASN A 28 -18.12 -10.87 -9.81
C ASN A 28 -17.80 -12.23 -10.45
N CYS A 29 -17.45 -12.22 -11.72
CA CYS A 29 -17.01 -13.41 -12.43
C CYS A 29 -15.78 -13.10 -13.29
N SER A 30 -15.00 -14.13 -13.56
CA SER A 30 -13.87 -14.11 -14.49
C SER A 30 -14.15 -15.05 -15.65
N ALA A 31 -13.72 -14.67 -16.84
CA ALA A 31 -13.75 -15.56 -17.99
C ALA A 31 -12.62 -16.59 -17.90
N GLY A 32 -12.93 -17.82 -18.25
CA GLY A 32 -11.95 -18.90 -18.35
C GLY A 32 -12.30 -19.85 -19.49
N LEU A 33 -11.42 -20.81 -19.75
CA LEU A 33 -11.67 -21.84 -20.77
C LEU A 33 -12.81 -22.74 -20.33
N GLY A 34 -13.79 -22.90 -21.20
CA GLY A 34 -14.90 -23.80 -21.01
C GLY A 34 -14.52 -25.26 -21.26
N PRO A 35 -15.43 -26.21 -20.94
CA PRO A 35 -15.17 -27.63 -21.09
C PRO A 35 -15.04 -28.09 -22.56
N ALA A 36 -15.56 -27.32 -23.52
CA ALA A 36 -15.41 -27.61 -24.94
C ALA A 36 -14.32 -26.70 -25.56
N PRO A 37 -13.53 -27.19 -26.54
CA PRO A 37 -12.53 -26.41 -27.22
C PRO A 37 -13.11 -25.13 -27.84
N GLY A 38 -12.47 -23.97 -27.56
CA GLY A 38 -12.91 -22.68 -28.07
C GLY A 38 -14.09 -22.04 -27.34
N THR A 39 -14.61 -22.66 -26.27
CA THR A 39 -15.67 -22.06 -25.46
C THR A 39 -15.10 -21.25 -24.29
N VAL A 40 -15.75 -20.14 -23.98
CA VAL A 40 -15.47 -19.31 -22.80
C VAL A 40 -16.58 -19.51 -21.79
N THR A 41 -16.19 -19.83 -20.57
CA THR A 41 -17.11 -19.99 -19.43
C THR A 41 -16.83 -18.90 -18.39
N LEU A 42 -17.89 -18.38 -17.78
CA LEU A 42 -17.79 -17.45 -16.67
C LEU A 42 -17.78 -18.20 -15.36
N PHE A 43 -16.68 -18.04 -14.62
CA PHE A 43 -16.54 -18.61 -13.28
C PHE A 43 -16.80 -17.54 -12.23
N PRO A 44 -17.47 -17.85 -11.12
CA PRO A 44 -17.61 -16.91 -10.04
C PRO A 44 -16.23 -16.56 -9.48
N LEU A 45 -15.99 -15.28 -9.21
CA LEU A 45 -14.82 -14.88 -8.46
C LEU A 45 -14.92 -15.45 -7.06
N LYS A 46 -13.82 -16.05 -6.60
CA LYS A 46 -13.74 -16.50 -5.21
C LYS A 46 -13.89 -15.29 -4.30
N SER A 47 -14.69 -15.41 -3.26
CA SER A 47 -14.77 -14.39 -2.22
C SER A 47 -13.39 -14.15 -1.61
N ALA A 48 -13.08 -12.89 -1.30
CA ALA A 48 -11.87 -12.56 -0.57
C ALA A 48 -11.90 -13.27 0.79
N ALA A 49 -10.88 -14.06 1.05
CA ALA A 49 -10.69 -14.71 2.36
C ALA A 49 -9.62 -13.92 3.14
N LEU A 50 -9.76 -13.88 4.46
CA LEU A 50 -8.74 -13.30 5.33
C LEU A 50 -7.44 -14.09 5.17
N TYR A 51 -6.38 -13.39 4.83
CA TYR A 51 -5.04 -14.00 4.76
C TYR A 51 -4.36 -14.01 6.13
N SER A 52 -4.55 -12.93 6.91
CA SER A 52 -3.94 -12.78 8.24
C SER A 52 -4.79 -13.43 9.34
N ASN A 53 -4.10 -13.99 10.34
CA ASN A 53 -4.74 -14.61 11.52
C ASN A 53 -5.12 -13.58 12.60
N THR A 54 -4.65 -12.33 12.47
CA THR A 54 -4.97 -11.22 13.37
C THR A 54 -5.40 -10.00 12.57
N SER A 55 -6.09 -9.07 13.21
CA SER A 55 -6.52 -7.81 12.64
C SER A 55 -5.66 -6.65 13.15
N MET A 56 -5.50 -5.63 12.32
CA MET A 56 -4.99 -4.34 12.78
C MET A 56 -6.04 -3.66 13.68
N VAL A 57 -5.59 -2.75 14.55
CA VAL A 57 -6.47 -2.04 15.51
C VAL A 57 -7.53 -1.18 14.83
N SER A 58 -7.30 -0.74 13.60
CA SER A 58 -8.25 0.05 12.82
C SER A 58 -8.02 -0.15 11.32
N ARG A 59 -8.87 0.50 10.51
CA ARG A 59 -8.81 0.44 9.04
C ARG A 59 -7.40 0.72 8.50
N PRO A 60 -6.88 -0.10 7.59
CA PRO A 60 -5.61 0.19 6.92
C PRO A 60 -5.66 1.51 6.13
N LEU A 61 -4.62 2.32 6.28
CA LEU A 61 -4.44 3.59 5.59
C LEU A 61 -3.24 3.57 4.62
N GLY A 62 -2.54 2.46 4.55
CA GLY A 62 -1.44 2.23 3.62
C GLY A 62 -0.81 0.87 3.86
N SER A 63 -0.09 0.38 2.87
CA SER A 63 0.69 -0.86 2.93
C SER A 63 1.89 -0.78 2.00
N ALA A 64 2.89 -1.60 2.29
CA ALA A 64 4.05 -1.76 1.43
C ALA A 64 4.60 -3.19 1.54
N ILE A 65 5.35 -3.57 0.54
CA ILE A 65 6.21 -4.75 0.57
C ILE A 65 7.62 -4.25 0.34
N GLY A 66 8.53 -4.63 1.21
CA GLY A 66 9.96 -4.42 1.05
C GLY A 66 10.69 -5.74 1.01
N MET A 67 11.94 -5.74 0.58
CA MET A 67 12.78 -6.94 0.52
C MET A 67 14.04 -6.74 1.35
N ASP A 68 14.32 -7.68 2.25
CA ASP A 68 15.59 -7.67 2.98
C ASP A 68 16.75 -8.13 2.08
N ARG A 69 17.98 -7.98 2.55
CA ARG A 69 19.18 -8.37 1.80
C ARG A 69 19.24 -9.87 1.47
N ASP A 70 18.51 -10.69 2.21
CA ASP A 70 18.47 -12.14 2.04
C ASP A 70 17.35 -12.55 1.05
N GLY A 71 16.66 -11.59 0.45
CA GLY A 71 15.57 -11.80 -0.50
C GLY A 71 14.23 -12.15 0.13
N ASN A 72 14.06 -12.00 1.45
CA ASN A 72 12.79 -12.28 2.11
C ASN A 72 11.88 -11.05 2.05
N ALA A 73 10.66 -11.25 1.59
CA ALA A 73 9.65 -10.21 1.56
C ALA A 73 9.18 -9.83 2.97
N LYS A 74 9.18 -8.54 3.24
CA LYS A 74 8.63 -7.91 4.45
C LYS A 74 7.35 -7.17 4.08
N VAL A 75 6.23 -7.57 4.65
CA VAL A 75 4.94 -6.95 4.39
C VAL A 75 4.59 -6.02 5.53
N TYR A 76 4.38 -4.75 5.20
CA TYR A 76 4.04 -3.69 6.15
C TYR A 76 2.61 -3.24 5.94
N GLY A 77 1.94 -2.92 7.03
CA GLY A 77 0.62 -2.33 7.04
C GLY A 77 0.57 -1.16 8.02
N ALA A 78 -0.20 -0.15 7.69
CA ALA A 78 -0.33 1.06 8.48
C ALA A 78 -1.78 1.41 8.74
N CYS A 79 -2.11 1.77 9.94
CA CYS A 79 -3.41 2.33 10.32
C CYS A 79 -3.26 3.75 10.90
N ALA A 80 -4.30 4.30 11.49
CA ALA A 80 -4.27 5.66 12.01
C ALA A 80 -3.21 5.88 13.09
N THR A 81 -3.00 4.90 13.96
CA THR A 81 -2.16 5.04 15.15
C THR A 81 -0.93 4.12 15.17
N LYS A 82 -0.85 3.14 14.26
CA LYS A 82 0.16 2.07 14.33
C LYS A 82 0.70 1.66 12.97
N LEU A 83 1.94 1.18 12.98
CA LEU A 83 2.59 0.48 11.88
C LEU A 83 2.79 -0.98 12.26
N TYR A 84 2.56 -1.87 11.32
CA TYR A 84 2.60 -3.32 11.53
C TYR A 84 3.51 -4.00 10.51
N LYS A 85 4.06 -5.13 10.93
CA LYS A 85 4.71 -6.10 10.05
C LYS A 85 3.93 -7.41 10.10
N LEU A 86 3.65 -7.99 8.94
CA LEU A 86 3.05 -9.32 8.85
C LEU A 86 4.15 -10.38 8.92
N ALA A 87 4.03 -11.30 9.85
CA ALA A 87 4.90 -12.46 9.91
C ALA A 87 4.42 -13.50 8.88
N PRO A 88 5.25 -13.88 7.88
CA PRO A 88 4.82 -14.74 6.78
C PRO A 88 4.38 -16.14 7.23
N SER A 89 5.08 -16.72 8.21
CA SER A 89 4.85 -18.08 8.69
C SER A 89 3.59 -18.20 9.55
N THR A 90 3.37 -17.25 10.44
CA THR A 90 2.24 -17.26 11.38
C THR A 90 1.04 -16.46 10.87
N ARG A 91 1.23 -15.62 9.87
CA ARG A 91 0.23 -14.67 9.32
C ARG A 91 -0.34 -13.72 10.39
N VAL A 92 0.51 -13.33 11.34
CA VAL A 92 0.16 -12.44 12.44
C VAL A 92 0.72 -11.05 12.18
N TRP A 93 -0.13 -10.03 12.37
CA TRP A 93 0.31 -8.64 12.38
C TRP A 93 0.95 -8.30 13.72
N THR A 94 2.22 -7.95 13.69
CA THR A 94 2.99 -7.50 14.85
C THR A 94 3.11 -5.98 14.81
N ASP A 95 2.80 -5.32 15.92
CA ASP A 95 3.00 -3.88 16.09
C ASP A 95 4.50 -3.56 16.13
N ILE A 96 4.95 -2.74 15.19
CA ILE A 96 6.32 -2.27 15.07
C ILE A 96 6.40 -0.74 15.04
N SER A 97 5.41 -0.09 15.62
CA SER A 97 5.36 1.37 15.74
C SER A 97 6.52 1.91 16.59
N ARG A 98 6.90 3.15 16.34
CA ARG A 98 7.74 3.90 17.30
C ARG A 98 7.01 4.04 18.64
N ALA A 99 7.75 4.33 19.70
CA ALA A 99 7.17 4.70 20.98
C ALA A 99 6.23 5.91 20.83
N GLY A 100 5.05 5.87 21.46
CA GLY A 100 4.02 6.90 21.36
C GLY A 100 3.07 6.76 20.18
N GLY A 101 3.35 5.90 19.20
CA GLY A 101 2.48 5.69 18.04
C GLY A 101 2.38 6.89 17.10
N TYR A 102 1.23 7.03 16.41
CA TYR A 102 0.98 8.01 15.36
C TYR A 102 -0.41 8.64 15.49
N ALA A 103 -0.62 9.76 14.76
CA ALA A 103 -1.87 10.51 14.78
C ALA A 103 -2.41 10.80 13.36
N THR A 104 -2.37 9.80 12.48
CA THR A 104 -2.84 9.93 11.10
C THR A 104 -4.35 10.15 11.06
N THR A 105 -4.81 11.18 10.36
CA THR A 105 -6.25 11.44 10.22
C THR A 105 -6.91 10.50 9.20
N ALA A 106 -8.23 10.40 9.22
CA ALA A 106 -8.98 9.53 8.31
C ALA A 106 -8.83 9.89 6.82
N THR A 107 -8.47 11.11 6.50
CA THR A 107 -8.26 11.62 5.14
C THR A 107 -6.82 11.46 4.65
N GLN A 108 -5.88 11.25 5.55
CA GLN A 108 -4.47 11.02 5.24
C GLN A 108 -4.22 9.56 4.90
N ARG A 109 -3.10 9.31 4.23
CA ARG A 109 -2.66 7.97 3.85
C ARG A 109 -1.18 7.84 4.15
N TRP A 110 -0.79 6.67 4.59
CA TRP A 110 0.60 6.28 4.66
C TRP A 110 1.12 6.00 3.24
N ARG A 111 2.30 6.51 2.98
CA ARG A 111 3.06 6.26 1.75
C ARG A 111 4.41 5.72 2.14
N PHE A 112 4.87 4.79 1.35
CA PHE A 112 6.09 4.05 1.64
C PHE A 112 7.01 4.10 0.43
N VAL A 113 8.32 4.01 0.70
CA VAL A 113 9.36 3.87 -0.31
C VAL A 113 10.51 3.07 0.28
N GLU A 114 11.17 2.29 -0.56
CA GLU A 114 12.43 1.65 -0.22
C GLU A 114 13.61 2.55 -0.56
N PHE A 115 14.61 2.56 0.32
CA PHE A 115 15.90 3.21 0.10
C PHE A 115 17.00 2.30 0.65
N GLY A 116 17.65 1.56 -0.24
CA GLY A 116 18.60 0.51 0.16
C GLY A 116 17.95 -0.51 1.09
N SER A 117 18.48 -0.67 2.29
CA SER A 117 17.91 -1.57 3.32
C SER A 117 16.80 -0.93 4.15
N LEU A 118 16.47 0.33 3.90
CA LEU A 118 15.46 1.04 4.67
C LEU A 118 14.09 0.98 3.99
N GLN A 119 13.06 0.69 4.77
CA GLN A 119 11.68 1.02 4.42
C GLN A 119 11.33 2.35 5.08
N ILE A 120 11.01 3.36 4.28
CA ILE A 120 10.66 4.69 4.76
C ILE A 120 9.17 4.92 4.57
N ALA A 121 8.52 5.54 5.56
CA ALA A 121 7.08 5.80 5.55
C ALA A 121 6.76 7.23 5.96
N THR A 122 5.75 7.83 5.34
CA THR A 122 5.23 9.16 5.72
C THR A 122 3.71 9.21 5.67
N ASN A 123 3.12 10.01 6.55
CA ASN A 123 1.67 10.28 6.60
C ASN A 123 1.34 11.78 6.63
N PHE A 124 2.35 12.63 6.56
CA PHE A 124 2.29 14.10 6.68
C PHE A 124 2.02 14.64 8.09
N ASN A 125 1.25 13.95 8.93
CA ASN A 125 0.94 14.45 10.28
C ASN A 125 2.10 14.24 11.25
N ASP A 126 2.72 13.08 11.15
CA ASP A 126 3.89 12.70 11.95
C ASP A 126 5.18 12.91 11.14
N GLU A 127 6.31 12.87 11.83
CA GLU A 127 7.64 12.82 11.19
C GLU A 127 7.75 11.61 10.28
N PRO A 128 8.49 11.69 9.17
CA PRO A 128 8.82 10.54 8.35
C PRO A 128 9.49 9.45 9.20
N GLN A 129 9.10 8.21 8.99
CA GLN A 129 9.53 7.04 9.74
C GLN A 129 10.45 6.18 8.88
N GLN A 130 11.38 5.48 9.51
CA GLN A 130 12.25 4.50 8.86
C GLN A 130 12.34 3.23 9.69
N ILE A 131 12.59 2.12 9.02
CA ILE A 131 12.99 0.84 9.61
C ILE A 131 14.02 0.19 8.72
N ASN A 132 15.12 -0.29 9.30
CA ASN A 132 16.06 -1.13 8.57
C ASN A 132 15.51 -2.56 8.55
N MET A 133 15.17 -3.04 7.36
CA MET A 133 14.51 -4.32 7.13
C MET A 133 15.33 -5.53 7.57
N ASN A 134 16.64 -5.34 7.74
CA ASN A 134 17.56 -6.43 8.12
C ASN A 134 17.72 -6.59 9.63
N VAL A 135 17.61 -5.48 10.40
CA VAL A 135 18.06 -5.49 11.81
C VAL A 135 17.06 -4.85 12.78
N ASP A 136 16.24 -3.88 12.34
CA ASP A 136 15.39 -3.14 13.25
C ASP A 136 14.11 -3.91 13.61
N LEU A 137 13.67 -3.75 14.84
CA LEU A 137 12.43 -4.33 15.36
C LEU A 137 11.26 -3.35 15.34
N GLN A 138 11.52 -2.04 15.28
CA GLN A 138 10.54 -0.97 15.32
C GLN A 138 10.91 0.17 14.37
N PHE A 139 9.89 0.90 13.92
CA PHE A 139 10.10 2.16 13.22
C PHE A 139 10.66 3.23 14.17
N ALA A 140 11.48 4.11 13.61
CA ALA A 140 11.99 5.30 14.26
C ALA A 140 11.83 6.51 13.33
N ASN A 141 11.95 7.72 13.88
CA ASN A 141 11.95 8.93 13.05
C ASN A 141 13.15 8.92 12.10
N LEU A 142 12.89 9.16 10.82
CA LEU A 142 13.93 9.41 9.83
C LEU A 142 14.57 10.78 10.05
N THR A 143 13.73 11.79 10.28
CA THR A 143 14.11 13.18 10.55
C THR A 143 12.99 13.88 11.33
N THR A 144 13.34 14.95 12.03
CA THR A 144 12.39 15.87 12.68
C THR A 144 12.33 17.24 12.00
N LEU A 145 13.16 17.45 10.95
CA LEU A 145 13.32 18.74 10.30
C LEU A 145 12.23 19.02 9.26
N VAL A 146 11.66 17.99 8.67
CA VAL A 146 10.67 18.13 7.59
C VAL A 146 9.65 17.01 7.65
N LYS A 147 8.40 17.33 7.39
CA LYS A 147 7.32 16.38 7.11
C LYS A 147 6.93 16.46 5.64
N GLY A 148 6.45 15.37 5.07
CA GLY A 148 6.00 15.35 3.69
C GLY A 148 4.78 14.47 3.50
N ARG A 149 3.88 14.87 2.61
CA ARG A 149 2.69 14.09 2.27
C ARG A 149 2.96 12.99 1.26
N TYR A 150 3.91 13.25 0.37
CA TYR A 150 4.33 12.35 -0.70
C TYR A 150 5.80 12.01 -0.51
N ILE A 151 6.15 10.79 -0.81
CA ILE A 151 7.53 10.31 -0.72
C ILE A 151 7.87 9.50 -1.98
N ASN A 152 9.10 9.65 -2.45
CA ASN A 152 9.69 8.85 -3.51
C ASN A 152 11.22 8.84 -3.36
N THR A 153 11.89 8.04 -4.14
CA THR A 153 13.36 8.02 -4.23
C THR A 153 13.81 8.32 -5.66
N PHE A 154 14.94 8.98 -5.79
CA PHE A 154 15.53 9.27 -7.08
C PHE A 154 17.05 9.41 -6.95
N LYS A 155 17.82 8.57 -7.66
CA LYS A 155 19.29 8.63 -7.77
C LYS A 155 20.01 8.88 -6.44
N GLY A 156 19.70 8.09 -5.41
CA GLY A 156 20.35 8.22 -4.10
C GLY A 156 19.80 9.32 -3.19
N PHE A 157 18.68 9.94 -3.55
CA PHE A 157 17.95 10.89 -2.72
C PHE A 157 16.60 10.36 -2.32
N VAL A 158 16.16 10.72 -1.11
CA VAL A 158 14.75 10.62 -0.71
C VAL A 158 14.09 11.96 -0.97
N LEU A 159 12.96 11.93 -1.69
CA LEU A 159 12.19 13.11 -2.05
C LEU A 159 10.90 13.17 -1.24
N LEU A 160 10.60 14.33 -0.67
CA LEU A 160 9.33 14.63 -0.03
C LEU A 160 8.62 15.75 -0.77
N GLY A 161 7.36 15.51 -1.13
CA GLY A 161 6.48 16.51 -1.74
C GLY A 161 5.33 16.92 -0.81
N TYR A 162 4.80 18.13 -0.99
CA TYR A 162 3.85 18.76 -0.07
C TYR A 162 4.43 18.77 1.33
N THR A 163 5.36 19.66 1.60
CA THR A 163 6.21 19.60 2.79
C THR A 163 5.80 20.60 3.85
N GLN A 164 6.15 20.28 5.09
CA GLN A 164 6.04 21.15 6.26
C GLN A 164 7.38 21.16 7.00
N ASP A 165 7.84 22.33 7.38
CA ASP A 165 8.99 22.53 8.25
C ASP A 165 8.79 23.72 9.21
N SER A 166 9.76 23.98 10.07
CA SER A 166 9.69 25.06 11.06
C SER A 166 9.91 26.44 10.48
N LEU A 167 10.46 26.57 9.27
CA LEU A 167 10.79 27.87 8.65
C LEU A 167 9.58 28.44 7.91
N ASP A 168 9.00 27.66 7.00
CA ASP A 168 7.97 28.13 6.08
C ASP A 168 6.58 27.55 6.39
N GLY A 169 6.47 26.67 7.38
CA GLY A 169 5.23 25.95 7.65
C GLY A 169 4.86 24.98 6.53
N ILE A 170 3.58 24.95 6.17
CA ILE A 170 3.07 24.04 5.12
C ILE A 170 3.19 24.69 3.76
N VAL A 171 3.92 24.03 2.85
CA VAL A 171 4.10 24.47 1.45
C VAL A 171 3.71 23.32 0.51
N ASN A 172 2.53 23.43 -0.10
CA ASN A 172 1.89 22.33 -0.85
C ASN A 172 2.50 22.06 -2.22
N TYR A 173 3.22 22.98 -2.81
CA TYR A 173 3.88 22.88 -4.11
C TYR A 173 5.39 22.63 -4.01
N ARG A 174 5.94 22.44 -2.80
CA ARG A 174 7.37 22.28 -2.58
C ARG A 174 7.76 20.79 -2.58
N ILE A 175 8.92 20.54 -3.20
CA ILE A 175 9.65 19.29 -3.09
C ILE A 175 10.94 19.58 -2.31
N ARG A 176 11.26 18.74 -1.33
CA ARG A 176 12.54 18.70 -0.64
C ARG A 176 13.19 17.34 -0.82
N TRP A 177 14.49 17.29 -0.76
CA TRP A 177 15.27 16.07 -0.88
C TRP A 177 16.29 15.95 0.24
N SER A 178 16.67 14.72 0.56
CA SER A 178 17.71 14.38 1.53
C SER A 178 19.12 14.66 0.97
N GLY A 179 20.13 14.50 1.80
CA GLY A 179 21.51 14.36 1.32
C GLY A 179 21.66 13.14 0.39
N LEU A 180 22.65 13.19 -0.51
CA LEU A 180 22.97 12.08 -1.42
C LEU A 180 23.43 10.87 -0.59
N GLU A 181 22.76 9.71 -0.78
CA GLU A 181 22.97 8.47 -0.01
C GLU A 181 22.79 8.63 1.52
N LEU A 182 22.26 9.77 1.97
CA LEU A 182 22.03 10.11 3.38
C LEU A 182 20.53 10.43 3.61
N PRO A 183 19.67 9.43 3.70
CA PRO A 183 18.23 9.62 3.76
C PRO A 183 17.74 10.37 5.01
N GLY A 184 18.55 10.39 6.09
CA GLY A 184 18.26 11.13 7.32
C GLY A 184 18.77 12.58 7.33
N ASP A 185 19.56 13.00 6.36
CA ASP A 185 20.09 14.36 6.29
C ASP A 185 19.16 15.27 5.47
N TRP A 186 18.52 16.18 6.16
CA TRP A 186 17.59 17.18 5.62
C TRP A 186 18.03 18.61 5.94
N THR A 187 19.30 18.76 6.32
CA THR A 187 19.87 20.05 6.65
C THR A 187 19.96 20.90 5.38
N PHE A 188 19.41 22.10 5.42
CA PHE A 188 19.55 23.02 4.30
C PHE A 188 21.02 23.39 4.11
N SER A 189 21.55 23.16 2.92
CA SER A 189 22.86 23.61 2.49
C SER A 189 22.75 24.34 1.16
N PRO A 190 23.40 25.47 0.96
CA PRO A 190 23.47 26.18 -0.34
C PRO A 190 24.05 25.31 -1.46
N ALA A 191 24.75 24.23 -1.12
CA ALA A 191 25.39 23.30 -2.05
C ALA A 191 24.53 22.06 -2.39
N THR A 192 23.34 21.95 -1.85
CA THR A 192 22.40 20.85 -2.11
C THR A 192 21.14 21.32 -2.80
#